data_0685a780353be4f8002be6ebed07f24f
#
_entry.id   0685a780353be4f8002be6ebed07f24f
#
_cell.length_a   1.000
_cell.length_b   1.000
_cell.length_c   1.000
_cell.angle_alpha   90.00
_cell.angle_beta   90.00
_cell.angle_gamma   90.00
#
_symmetry.space_group_name_H-M   'P 1'
#
loop_
_entity.id
_entity.type
_entity.pdbx_description
1 polymer ?
#
loop_
_entity_poly.entity_id
_entity_poly.type
_entity_poly.pdbx_seq_one_letter_code
_entity_poly.pdbx_strand_id
1 'polypeptide(L)'
;MFIYLYCLGAFSQDFDYPTAIQNIPAFPTAEGFGKFATGGRGGKVVTVTTLEDDTLNTSPGSLRWAVNQYPNEPITIVFNVSGHIRLKKILSIRRTAGVTIAGQTAPGEGICISGHKVLLGFSENMIIRNMRFRCGIGTDETGSAVGDQTLGAENIANVIIDHCSLGWSGEEMSTTSDSHFITLQHCIVHEGLFRAGHHKGDRGYGICFGGSQATMHHCLLAHNNARTPRFSGAQSTDYVAYVEYINNVNYNYINAAHGGEINVSNTKYHQSETNFVGNYYKPGPATLIYKPDKKKWNFFNQTVDAPSMGKTIDIPKWYFAGNVMEGSDELTKDNWKGVTIDNTDYYTISEMRVDTFIQPVNFFRKYKFDWKAYTMHDNIESAEKAFQTVLAKVGCVNRDSIERRIIRETKDGTATFGGVKGAGLGIIDDPTNVEGGIGYIDYPSYTPRGGNYDTDGDGMPDEWEILKGLDPNNSEDRNYVTPEGYTALEVYLCSLM
;
A
#
# COMPACT_ATOMS: atom_id res chain seq x y z
N MET A 1 17.66 -16.44 -33.34
CA MET A 1 16.80 -15.25 -33.46
C MET A 1 15.40 -15.66 -33.00
N PHE A 2 15.18 -15.69 -31.70
CA PHE A 2 13.88 -16.02 -31.11
C PHE A 2 13.12 -14.71 -30.92
N ILE A 3 12.04 -14.56 -31.67
CA ILE A 3 11.10 -13.46 -31.56
C ILE A 3 10.23 -13.76 -30.32
N TYR A 4 10.42 -13.01 -29.22
CA TYR A 4 9.44 -12.95 -28.14
C TYR A 4 8.21 -12.19 -28.68
N LEU A 5 7.18 -12.93 -29.05
CA LEU A 5 5.83 -12.36 -29.17
C LEU A 5 5.39 -11.96 -27.75
N TYR A 6 5.48 -10.69 -27.44
CA TYR A 6 4.68 -10.10 -26.37
C TYR A 6 3.22 -10.25 -26.80
N CYS A 7 2.50 -11.18 -26.19
CA CYS A 7 1.05 -11.08 -26.14
C CYS A 7 0.74 -9.85 -25.27
N LEU A 8 0.64 -8.69 -25.91
CA LEU A 8 -0.16 -7.58 -25.47
C LEU A 8 -1.61 -8.09 -25.52
N GLY A 9 -2.04 -8.80 -24.47
CA GLY A 9 -3.44 -8.90 -24.16
C GLY A 9 -3.89 -7.46 -23.96
N ALA A 10 -4.55 -6.90 -24.98
CA ALA A 10 -5.28 -5.69 -24.82
C ALA A 10 -6.22 -5.93 -23.64
N PHE A 11 -5.96 -5.25 -22.50
CA PHE A 11 -7.02 -5.02 -21.55
C PHE A 11 -8.11 -4.37 -22.39
N SER A 12 -9.22 -5.10 -22.57
CA SER A 12 -10.31 -4.62 -23.39
C SER A 12 -10.72 -3.26 -22.85
N GLN A 13 -10.98 -2.31 -23.71
CA GLN A 13 -11.46 -0.97 -23.37
C GLN A 13 -12.83 -0.98 -22.63
N ASP A 14 -13.34 -2.16 -22.32
CA ASP A 14 -14.54 -2.45 -21.56
C ASP A 14 -14.15 -3.09 -20.21
N PHE A 15 -13.66 -2.26 -19.28
CA PHE A 15 -13.69 -2.64 -17.86
C PHE A 15 -15.17 -2.81 -17.48
N ASP A 16 -15.60 -4.05 -17.24
CA ASP A 16 -16.89 -4.29 -16.60
C ASP A 16 -16.79 -3.81 -15.16
N TYR A 17 -17.34 -2.62 -14.89
CA TYR A 17 -17.57 -2.22 -13.51
C TYR A 17 -18.36 -3.31 -12.79
N PRO A 18 -18.07 -3.54 -11.49
CA PRO A 18 -18.87 -4.46 -10.70
C PRO A 18 -20.34 -4.09 -10.86
N THR A 19 -21.13 -5.00 -11.39
CA THR A 19 -22.57 -4.82 -11.50
C THR A 19 -23.17 -4.64 -10.10
N ALA A 20 -24.35 -4.01 -9.98
CA ALA A 20 -24.98 -3.66 -8.72
C ALA A 20 -25.17 -4.82 -7.71
N ILE A 21 -24.95 -6.05 -8.10
CA ILE A 21 -24.99 -7.27 -7.25
C ILE A 21 -23.67 -7.45 -6.46
N GLN A 22 -22.60 -6.71 -6.79
CA GLN A 22 -21.29 -6.80 -6.12
C GLN A 22 -20.99 -5.60 -5.20
N ASN A 23 -21.98 -4.82 -4.82
CA ASN A 23 -21.80 -3.62 -3.98
C ASN A 23 -21.61 -3.94 -2.48
N ILE A 24 -21.15 -5.13 -2.14
CA ILE A 24 -20.77 -5.47 -0.76
C ILE A 24 -19.27 -5.13 -0.63
N PRO A 25 -18.89 -4.27 0.31
CA PRO A 25 -17.48 -3.99 0.56
C PRO A 25 -16.66 -5.27 0.82
N ALA A 26 -15.37 -5.20 0.59
CA ALA A 26 -14.43 -6.29 0.88
C ALA A 26 -14.54 -6.77 2.34
N PHE A 27 -14.81 -5.84 3.23
CA PHE A 27 -15.14 -6.02 4.66
C PHE A 27 -15.83 -4.74 5.17
N PRO A 28 -16.51 -4.76 6.33
CA PRO A 28 -17.34 -3.63 6.79
C PRO A 28 -16.62 -2.29 6.91
N THR A 29 -15.31 -2.28 7.18
CA THR A 29 -14.49 -1.06 7.31
C THR A 29 -13.67 -0.74 6.07
N ALA A 30 -13.93 -1.38 4.94
CA ALA A 30 -13.26 -1.07 3.68
C ALA A 30 -13.76 0.26 3.12
N GLU A 31 -12.83 1.15 2.77
CA GLU A 31 -13.12 2.47 2.22
C GLU A 31 -12.31 2.74 0.94
N GLY A 32 -12.60 3.84 0.27
CA GLY A 32 -11.89 4.23 -0.94
C GLY A 32 -12.26 3.39 -2.18
N PHE A 33 -11.52 3.61 -3.26
CA PHE A 33 -11.86 3.04 -4.56
C PHE A 33 -11.71 1.52 -4.64
N GLY A 34 -10.79 0.91 -3.88
CA GLY A 34 -10.60 -0.54 -3.83
C GLY A 34 -11.59 -1.29 -2.94
N LYS A 35 -12.52 -0.59 -2.29
CA LYS A 35 -13.38 -1.19 -1.24
C LYS A 35 -14.30 -2.30 -1.71
N PHE A 36 -14.54 -2.43 -3.00
CA PHE A 36 -15.39 -3.47 -3.57
C PHE A 36 -14.60 -4.66 -4.14
N ALA A 37 -13.31 -4.78 -3.81
CA ALA A 37 -12.55 -5.99 -4.11
C ALA A 37 -13.24 -7.23 -3.51
N THR A 38 -13.42 -8.27 -4.33
CA THR A 38 -14.11 -9.49 -3.90
C THR A 38 -13.16 -10.50 -3.23
N GLY A 39 -11.87 -10.39 -3.51
CA GLY A 39 -10.89 -11.32 -2.97
C GLY A 39 -11.24 -12.78 -3.25
N GLY A 40 -11.07 -13.61 -2.23
CA GLY A 40 -11.38 -15.04 -2.26
C GLY A 40 -12.83 -15.42 -1.92
N ARG A 41 -13.77 -14.45 -1.91
CA ARG A 41 -15.17 -14.67 -1.51
C ARG A 41 -15.80 -15.85 -2.24
N GLY A 42 -16.35 -16.80 -1.50
CA GLY A 42 -17.01 -18.00 -2.03
C GLY A 42 -16.08 -19.01 -2.71
N GLY A 43 -14.77 -18.78 -2.66
CA GLY A 43 -13.77 -19.64 -3.28
C GLY A 43 -13.19 -20.71 -2.35
N LYS A 44 -12.01 -21.22 -2.70
CA LYS A 44 -11.29 -22.23 -1.93
C LYS A 44 -10.46 -21.59 -0.82
N VAL A 45 -10.25 -22.34 0.25
CA VAL A 45 -9.32 -21.96 1.32
C VAL A 45 -8.00 -22.72 1.14
N VAL A 46 -6.89 -22.03 1.36
CA VAL A 46 -5.54 -22.60 1.28
C VAL A 46 -4.75 -22.19 2.51
N THR A 47 -4.31 -23.16 3.29
CA THR A 47 -3.65 -22.92 4.56
C THR A 47 -2.12 -22.94 4.41
N VAL A 48 -1.46 -21.88 4.88
CA VAL A 48 0.00 -21.83 5.02
C VAL A 48 0.38 -22.41 6.37
N THR A 49 1.22 -23.46 6.33
CA THR A 49 1.61 -24.24 7.51
C THR A 49 3.13 -24.26 7.73
N THR A 50 3.92 -23.67 6.83
CA THR A 50 5.37 -23.57 6.95
C THR A 50 5.88 -22.19 6.52
N LEU A 51 6.99 -21.77 7.13
CA LEU A 51 7.69 -20.52 6.79
C LEU A 51 8.72 -20.70 5.67
N GLU A 52 8.95 -21.92 5.21
CA GLU A 52 9.91 -22.21 4.16
C GLU A 52 9.46 -21.64 2.81
N ASP A 53 10.41 -21.05 2.08
CA ASP A 53 10.20 -20.65 0.69
C ASP A 53 10.71 -21.74 -0.25
N ASP A 54 9.79 -22.52 -0.83
CA ASP A 54 10.10 -23.51 -1.84
C ASP A 54 10.04 -22.91 -3.24
N THR A 55 11.20 -22.60 -3.81
CA THR A 55 11.31 -21.97 -5.13
C THR A 55 10.85 -22.86 -6.29
N LEU A 56 10.71 -24.18 -6.07
CA LEU A 56 10.19 -25.13 -7.05
C LEU A 56 8.65 -25.23 -7.01
N ASN A 57 8.04 -24.64 -5.98
CA ASN A 57 6.58 -24.65 -5.80
C ASN A 57 5.99 -26.05 -5.63
N THR A 58 6.72 -26.96 -4.99
CA THR A 58 6.35 -28.37 -4.81
C THR A 58 5.97 -28.73 -3.38
N SER A 59 6.28 -27.86 -2.41
CA SER A 59 6.05 -28.12 -0.97
C SER A 59 4.68 -27.59 -0.53
N PRO A 60 3.68 -28.47 -0.30
CA PRO A 60 2.41 -28.06 0.24
C PRO A 60 2.58 -27.31 1.57
N GLY A 61 1.77 -26.27 1.76
CA GLY A 61 1.77 -25.44 2.96
C GLY A 61 2.76 -24.28 2.95
N SER A 62 3.66 -24.14 1.97
CA SER A 62 4.43 -22.91 1.80
C SER A 62 3.57 -21.79 1.18
N LEU A 63 3.90 -20.52 1.46
CA LEU A 63 3.16 -19.39 0.87
C LEU A 63 3.25 -19.41 -0.66
N ARG A 64 4.43 -19.71 -1.21
CA ARG A 64 4.63 -19.80 -2.67
C ARG A 64 3.76 -20.89 -3.30
N TRP A 65 3.64 -22.03 -2.65
CA TRP A 65 2.73 -23.08 -3.10
C TRP A 65 1.27 -22.61 -3.01
N ALA A 66 0.87 -22.00 -1.89
CA ALA A 66 -0.51 -21.57 -1.65
C ALA A 66 -1.02 -20.58 -2.70
N VAL A 67 -0.22 -19.58 -3.10
CA VAL A 67 -0.63 -18.57 -4.10
C VAL A 67 -0.81 -19.14 -5.50
N ASN A 68 -0.32 -20.34 -5.77
CA ASN A 68 -0.43 -21.02 -7.07
C ASN A 68 -1.54 -22.10 -7.10
N GLN A 69 -2.24 -22.33 -5.97
CA GLN A 69 -3.36 -23.27 -5.96
C GLN A 69 -4.59 -22.69 -6.66
N TYR A 70 -5.37 -23.53 -7.27
CA TYR A 70 -6.65 -23.17 -7.92
C TYR A 70 -6.56 -21.92 -8.80
N PRO A 71 -5.73 -21.90 -9.87
CA PRO A 71 -5.38 -20.68 -10.61
C PRO A 71 -6.57 -19.96 -11.25
N ASN A 72 -7.67 -20.67 -11.50
CA ASN A 72 -8.88 -20.14 -12.15
C ASN A 72 -10.06 -19.97 -11.17
N GLU A 73 -9.83 -20.14 -9.87
CA GLU A 73 -10.86 -19.99 -8.84
C GLU A 73 -10.43 -18.92 -7.82
N PRO A 74 -11.36 -18.22 -7.19
CA PRO A 74 -11.04 -17.36 -6.05
C PRO A 74 -10.46 -18.19 -4.91
N ILE A 75 -9.47 -17.64 -4.19
CA ILE A 75 -8.88 -18.30 -3.02
C ILE A 75 -8.74 -17.36 -1.83
N THR A 76 -8.94 -17.91 -0.64
CA THR A 76 -8.57 -17.26 0.62
C THR A 76 -7.38 -18.00 1.22
N ILE A 77 -6.27 -17.28 1.43
CA ILE A 77 -5.05 -17.82 2.05
C ILE A 77 -5.07 -17.45 3.53
N VAL A 78 -5.06 -18.46 4.38
CA VAL A 78 -5.00 -18.36 5.84
C VAL A 78 -3.68 -18.93 6.36
N PHE A 79 -3.31 -18.60 7.61
CA PHE A 79 -2.01 -18.97 8.18
C PHE A 79 -2.19 -19.72 9.51
N ASN A 80 -1.68 -20.95 9.59
CA ASN A 80 -1.58 -21.73 10.82
C ASN A 80 -0.18 -21.63 11.45
N VAL A 81 0.63 -20.72 10.98
CA VAL A 81 1.95 -20.42 11.51
C VAL A 81 2.17 -18.91 11.52
N SER A 82 2.95 -18.40 12.47
CA SER A 82 3.50 -17.05 12.42
C SER A 82 5.02 -17.09 12.31
N GLY A 83 5.58 -15.99 11.88
CA GLY A 83 7.01 -15.82 11.82
C GLY A 83 7.52 -15.17 10.53
N HIS A 84 8.75 -15.44 10.21
CA HIS A 84 9.48 -14.82 9.13
C HIS A 84 9.63 -15.76 7.93
N ILE A 85 9.02 -15.38 6.80
CA ILE A 85 9.20 -16.05 5.50
C ILE A 85 10.28 -15.30 4.72
N ARG A 86 11.47 -15.90 4.61
CA ARG A 86 12.54 -15.35 3.80
C ARG A 86 12.48 -15.89 2.37
N LEU A 87 12.05 -15.05 1.46
CA LEU A 87 11.98 -15.39 0.03
C LEU A 87 13.39 -15.61 -0.53
N LYS A 88 13.56 -16.66 -1.31
CA LYS A 88 14.79 -17.02 -2.03
C LYS A 88 14.80 -16.47 -3.46
N LYS A 89 13.64 -16.06 -3.97
CA LYS A 89 13.43 -15.33 -5.23
C LYS A 89 12.10 -14.57 -5.19
N ILE A 90 11.88 -13.67 -6.12
CA ILE A 90 10.63 -12.92 -6.27
C ILE A 90 9.41 -13.86 -6.14
N LEU A 91 8.45 -13.47 -5.29
CA LEU A 91 7.16 -14.13 -5.19
C LEU A 91 6.16 -13.40 -6.08
N SER A 92 5.81 -13.99 -7.21
CA SER A 92 4.80 -13.43 -8.11
C SER A 92 3.42 -13.97 -7.78
N ILE A 93 2.46 -13.07 -7.52
CA ILE A 93 1.06 -13.38 -7.28
C ILE A 93 0.27 -12.76 -8.44
N ARG A 94 0.13 -13.52 -9.52
CA ARG A 94 -0.61 -13.07 -10.71
C ARG A 94 -1.93 -13.81 -10.80
N ARG A 95 -3.02 -13.16 -10.34
CA ARG A 95 -4.34 -13.77 -10.28
C ARG A 95 -5.42 -12.80 -10.73
N THR A 96 -6.27 -13.26 -11.63
CA THR A 96 -7.48 -12.53 -12.07
C THR A 96 -8.75 -13.12 -11.43
N ALA A 97 -8.71 -14.35 -10.95
CA ALA A 97 -9.85 -15.00 -10.30
C ALA A 97 -10.14 -14.49 -8.88
N GLY A 98 -9.25 -13.67 -8.33
CA GLY A 98 -9.37 -13.10 -6.98
C GLY A 98 -8.57 -13.86 -5.93
N VAL A 99 -8.06 -13.11 -4.94
CA VAL A 99 -7.35 -13.67 -3.80
C VAL A 99 -7.51 -12.80 -2.54
N THR A 100 -7.80 -13.43 -1.43
CA THR A 100 -7.65 -12.84 -0.10
C THR A 100 -6.41 -13.41 0.57
N ILE A 101 -5.49 -12.56 1.02
CA ILE A 101 -4.36 -12.94 1.88
C ILE A 101 -4.67 -12.43 3.28
N ALA A 102 -5.08 -13.37 4.15
CA ALA A 102 -5.61 -13.06 5.47
C ALA A 102 -4.52 -13.24 6.55
N GLY A 103 -3.53 -12.34 6.60
CA GLY A 103 -2.44 -12.37 7.56
C GLY A 103 -2.89 -12.30 9.02
N GLN A 104 -4.07 -11.75 9.30
CA GLN A 104 -4.67 -11.70 10.64
C GLN A 104 -4.99 -13.08 11.21
N THR A 105 -5.05 -14.12 10.38
CA THR A 105 -5.28 -15.50 10.86
C THR A 105 -4.02 -16.12 11.48
N ALA A 106 -2.83 -15.58 11.21
CA ALA A 106 -1.59 -16.08 11.77
C ALA A 106 -1.57 -15.91 13.30
N PRO A 107 -1.08 -16.92 14.05
CA PRO A 107 -0.93 -16.80 15.50
C PRO A 107 0.16 -15.77 15.88
N GLY A 108 0.30 -15.47 17.16
CA GLY A 108 1.38 -14.64 17.69
C GLY A 108 1.47 -13.26 17.03
N GLU A 109 2.66 -12.85 16.60
CA GLU A 109 2.91 -11.55 15.97
C GLU A 109 2.60 -11.51 14.46
N GLY A 110 2.11 -12.62 13.87
CA GLY A 110 1.74 -12.66 12.45
C GLY A 110 2.90 -12.97 11.50
N ILE A 111 2.77 -12.60 10.24
CA ILE A 111 3.71 -12.93 9.16
C ILE A 111 4.52 -11.71 8.73
N CYS A 112 5.84 -11.92 8.55
CA CYS A 112 6.73 -10.99 7.86
C CYS A 112 7.42 -11.67 6.67
N ILE A 113 7.35 -11.06 5.50
CA ILE A 113 8.01 -11.51 4.27
C ILE A 113 9.24 -10.64 4.03
N SER A 114 10.39 -11.25 3.75
CA SER A 114 11.63 -10.53 3.42
C SER A 114 12.45 -11.21 2.30
N GLY A 115 13.62 -10.68 2.02
CA GLY A 115 14.60 -11.24 1.08
C GLY A 115 14.40 -10.78 -0.35
N HIS A 116 13.20 -10.94 -0.91
CA HIS A 116 12.85 -10.49 -2.25
C HIS A 116 11.48 -9.84 -2.26
N LYS A 117 11.16 -9.12 -3.35
CA LYS A 117 9.85 -8.49 -3.51
C LYS A 117 8.73 -9.49 -3.70
N VAL A 118 7.55 -9.08 -3.27
CA VAL A 118 6.27 -9.68 -3.68
C VAL A 118 5.72 -8.87 -4.84
N LEU A 119 5.40 -9.50 -5.96
CA LEU A 119 4.90 -8.86 -7.17
C LEU A 119 3.44 -9.22 -7.39
N LEU A 120 2.58 -8.21 -7.36
CA LEU A 120 1.13 -8.34 -7.58
C LEU A 120 0.71 -8.04 -9.03
N GLY A 121 1.63 -7.53 -9.84
CA GLY A 121 1.34 -7.00 -11.17
C GLY A 121 0.50 -7.92 -12.05
N PHE A 122 -0.44 -7.33 -12.78
CA PHE A 122 -1.43 -8.02 -13.62
C PHE A 122 -2.41 -8.91 -12.83
N SER A 123 -2.79 -8.48 -11.63
CA SER A 123 -3.79 -9.13 -10.79
C SER A 123 -5.02 -8.27 -10.61
N GLU A 124 -6.13 -8.93 -10.32
CA GLU A 124 -7.42 -8.28 -10.06
C GLU A 124 -8.09 -8.88 -8.82
N ASN A 125 -9.00 -8.11 -8.22
CA ASN A 125 -9.82 -8.55 -7.10
C ASN A 125 -8.99 -9.11 -5.93
N MET A 126 -8.11 -8.28 -5.37
CA MET A 126 -7.24 -8.70 -4.26
C MET A 126 -7.60 -8.00 -2.95
N ILE A 127 -7.61 -8.77 -1.88
CA ILE A 127 -7.70 -8.29 -0.50
C ILE A 127 -6.45 -8.75 0.24
N ILE A 128 -5.60 -7.82 0.70
CA ILE A 128 -4.38 -8.15 1.45
C ILE A 128 -4.45 -7.47 2.80
N ARG A 129 -4.44 -8.25 3.88
CA ARG A 129 -4.60 -7.73 5.24
C ARG A 129 -3.56 -8.30 6.20
N ASN A 130 -3.08 -7.45 7.11
CA ASN A 130 -2.19 -7.83 8.21
C ASN A 130 -0.91 -8.55 7.81
N MET A 131 -0.28 -8.10 6.73
CA MET A 131 0.99 -8.62 6.25
C MET A 131 2.10 -7.60 6.43
N ARG A 132 3.31 -8.07 6.73
CA ARG A 132 4.52 -7.27 6.72
C ARG A 132 5.39 -7.64 5.55
N PHE A 133 5.80 -6.63 4.78
CA PHE A 133 6.69 -6.76 3.64
C PHE A 133 7.94 -5.94 3.93
N ARG A 134 9.07 -6.61 4.21
CA ARG A 134 10.33 -5.98 4.57
C ARG A 134 11.44 -6.62 3.76
N CYS A 135 11.61 -6.17 2.51
CA CYS A 135 12.56 -6.77 1.57
C CYS A 135 13.98 -6.86 2.17
N GLY A 136 14.45 -5.79 2.77
CA GLY A 136 15.80 -5.70 3.32
C GLY A 136 16.85 -5.53 2.23
N ILE A 137 18.12 -5.51 2.63
CA ILE A 137 19.25 -5.63 1.71
C ILE A 137 19.43 -7.10 1.42
N GLY A 138 18.93 -7.54 0.26
CA GLY A 138 19.19 -8.86 -0.28
C GLY A 138 20.30 -8.81 -1.33
N THR A 139 20.90 -9.91 -1.62
CA THR A 139 21.63 -10.15 -2.87
C THR A 139 20.82 -11.11 -3.72
N ASP A 140 20.75 -10.86 -5.01
CA ASP A 140 20.22 -11.83 -5.96
C ASP A 140 21.17 -13.05 -6.09
N GLU A 141 20.78 -14.03 -6.91
CA GLU A 141 21.60 -15.23 -7.15
C GLU A 141 22.98 -14.90 -7.76
N THR A 142 23.17 -13.69 -8.28
CA THR A 142 24.44 -13.18 -8.82
C THR A 142 25.30 -12.46 -7.78
N GLY A 143 24.79 -12.27 -6.57
CA GLY A 143 25.44 -11.52 -5.50
C GLY A 143 25.31 -10.00 -5.61
N SER A 144 24.47 -9.52 -6.53
CA SER A 144 24.17 -8.10 -6.64
C SER A 144 23.15 -7.67 -5.59
N ALA A 145 23.33 -6.49 -5.00
CA ALA A 145 22.38 -5.95 -4.03
C ALA A 145 20.99 -5.82 -4.70
N VAL A 146 20.00 -6.46 -4.12
CA VAL A 146 18.62 -6.38 -4.57
C VAL A 146 18.03 -5.08 -4.06
N GLY A 147 18.17 -4.03 -4.84
CA GLY A 147 17.59 -2.73 -4.56
C GLY A 147 16.19 -2.60 -5.13
N ASP A 148 15.30 -3.54 -4.80
CA ASP A 148 13.98 -3.58 -5.43
C ASP A 148 12.87 -3.14 -4.47
N GLN A 149 11.68 -2.98 -5.02
CA GLN A 149 10.45 -2.68 -4.27
C GLN A 149 10.15 -3.80 -3.27
N THR A 150 9.50 -3.47 -2.18
CA THR A 150 9.02 -4.46 -1.21
C THR A 150 7.76 -5.16 -1.73
N LEU A 151 6.83 -4.38 -2.32
CA LEU A 151 5.57 -4.85 -2.87
C LEU A 151 5.31 -4.19 -4.23
N GLY A 152 5.57 -4.88 -5.32
CA GLY A 152 5.29 -4.37 -6.66
C GLY A 152 3.80 -4.49 -7.00
N ALA A 153 3.12 -3.35 -7.20
CA ALA A 153 1.67 -3.28 -7.36
C ALA A 153 1.25 -2.49 -8.62
N GLU A 154 2.04 -2.55 -9.66
CA GLU A 154 1.73 -1.93 -10.96
C GLU A 154 0.77 -2.79 -11.77
N ASN A 155 -0.10 -2.16 -12.57
CA ASN A 155 -1.07 -2.84 -13.42
C ASN A 155 -1.99 -3.81 -12.64
N ILE A 156 -2.58 -3.34 -11.55
CA ILE A 156 -3.56 -4.08 -10.75
C ILE A 156 -4.93 -3.41 -10.79
N ALA A 157 -5.99 -4.17 -10.53
CA ALA A 157 -7.35 -3.63 -10.50
C ALA A 157 -8.19 -4.22 -9.36
N ASN A 158 -9.09 -3.40 -8.78
CA ASN A 158 -9.94 -3.81 -7.65
C ASN A 158 -9.13 -4.40 -6.49
N VAL A 159 -8.25 -3.60 -5.91
CA VAL A 159 -7.34 -4.07 -4.85
C VAL A 159 -7.46 -3.21 -3.61
N ILE A 160 -7.57 -3.87 -2.45
CA ILE A 160 -7.46 -3.21 -1.16
C ILE A 160 -6.33 -3.84 -0.33
N ILE A 161 -5.43 -2.98 0.16
CA ILE A 161 -4.34 -3.34 1.06
C ILE A 161 -4.60 -2.64 2.39
N ASP A 162 -4.83 -3.42 3.43
CA ASP A 162 -5.36 -2.94 4.70
C ASP A 162 -4.51 -3.45 5.88
N HIS A 163 -4.18 -2.54 6.82
CA HIS A 163 -3.39 -2.85 8.02
C HIS A 163 -2.09 -3.62 7.72
N CYS A 164 -1.39 -3.25 6.66
CA CYS A 164 -0.10 -3.83 6.29
C CYS A 164 1.07 -2.91 6.69
N SER A 165 2.27 -3.46 6.72
CA SER A 165 3.50 -2.74 6.98
C SER A 165 4.49 -2.99 5.84
N LEU A 166 4.95 -1.91 5.19
CA LEU A 166 5.90 -1.94 4.08
C LEU A 166 7.16 -1.19 4.49
N GLY A 167 8.29 -1.88 4.50
CA GLY A 167 9.55 -1.29 4.97
C GLY A 167 10.78 -1.89 4.30
N TRP A 168 11.92 -1.20 4.48
CA TRP A 168 13.25 -1.65 4.12
C TRP A 168 13.44 -1.98 2.64
N SER A 169 12.90 -1.14 1.78
CA SER A 169 13.18 -1.22 0.35
C SER A 169 14.45 -0.46 0.00
N GLY A 170 15.23 -1.00 -0.92
CA GLY A 170 16.38 -0.28 -1.50
C GLY A 170 15.95 0.75 -2.56
N GLU A 171 14.71 0.74 -3.03
CA GLU A 171 14.10 1.76 -3.91
C GLU A 171 12.87 2.37 -3.21
N GLU A 172 11.66 2.26 -3.73
CA GLU A 172 10.41 2.57 -3.01
C GLU A 172 9.73 1.32 -2.49
N MET A 173 8.87 1.48 -1.48
CA MET A 173 8.14 0.34 -0.89
C MET A 173 7.17 -0.30 -1.87
N SER A 174 6.51 0.51 -2.68
CA SER A 174 5.57 0.06 -3.71
C SER A 174 5.40 1.12 -4.78
N THR A 175 4.97 0.68 -5.97
CA THR A 175 4.47 1.53 -7.05
C THR A 175 3.10 1.00 -7.47
N THR A 176 2.13 1.92 -7.62
CA THR A 176 0.74 1.57 -8.00
C THR A 176 0.31 2.22 -9.32
N SER A 177 1.25 2.70 -10.13
CA SER A 177 0.94 3.28 -11.45
C SER A 177 0.26 2.28 -12.39
N ASP A 178 -0.43 2.80 -13.40
CA ASP A 178 -1.18 2.00 -14.37
C ASP A 178 -2.20 1.03 -13.72
N SER A 179 -2.77 1.42 -12.59
CA SER A 179 -3.68 0.60 -11.79
C SER A 179 -5.05 1.27 -11.66
N HIS A 180 -6.09 0.47 -11.33
CA HIS A 180 -7.47 0.95 -11.29
C HIS A 180 -8.20 0.46 -10.04
N PHE A 181 -8.99 1.33 -9.38
CA PHE A 181 -9.78 0.98 -8.21
C PHE A 181 -8.94 0.36 -7.09
N ILE A 182 -7.99 1.14 -6.59
CA ILE A 182 -7.09 0.69 -5.52
C ILE A 182 -7.30 1.49 -4.23
N THR A 183 -7.18 0.80 -3.10
CA THR A 183 -7.11 1.44 -1.79
C THR A 183 -5.92 0.91 -1.01
N LEU A 184 -5.17 1.84 -0.41
CA LEU A 184 -4.20 1.56 0.64
C LEU A 184 -4.70 2.24 1.91
N GLN A 185 -5.09 1.48 2.93
CA GLN A 185 -5.63 2.02 4.18
C GLN A 185 -4.97 1.43 5.42
N HIS A 186 -4.82 2.26 6.46
CA HIS A 186 -4.24 1.89 7.75
C HIS A 186 -2.88 1.19 7.67
N CYS A 187 -2.07 1.50 6.67
CA CYS A 187 -0.76 0.89 6.44
C CYS A 187 0.37 1.76 6.99
N ILE A 188 1.49 1.11 7.33
CA ILE A 188 2.75 1.79 7.64
C ILE A 188 3.70 1.64 6.43
N VAL A 189 4.25 2.76 5.96
CA VAL A 189 5.28 2.83 4.91
C VAL A 189 6.52 3.46 5.53
N HIS A 190 7.56 2.65 5.80
CA HIS A 190 8.61 3.09 6.71
C HIS A 190 10.02 2.73 6.27
N GLU A 191 10.98 3.56 6.70
CA GLU A 191 12.41 3.27 6.66
C GLU A 191 12.91 2.79 5.29
N GLY A 192 12.64 3.58 4.24
CA GLY A 192 13.30 3.39 2.96
C GLY A 192 14.81 3.46 3.12
N LEU A 193 15.54 2.45 2.58
CA LEU A 193 16.96 2.29 2.81
C LEU A 193 17.76 3.30 1.98
N PHE A 194 18.27 4.32 2.64
CA PHE A 194 19.06 5.38 2.05
C PHE A 194 20.52 4.94 1.94
N ARG A 195 21.16 5.14 0.77
CA ARG A 195 22.54 4.71 0.52
C ARG A 195 22.79 3.20 0.66
N ALA A 196 21.79 2.41 0.38
CA ALA A 196 21.86 0.94 0.46
C ALA A 196 22.61 0.28 -0.73
N GLY A 197 23.23 1.06 -1.60
CA GLY A 197 24.01 0.52 -2.72
C GLY A 197 23.21 0.29 -4.01
N HIS A 198 22.04 0.91 -4.16
CA HIS A 198 21.25 0.81 -5.38
C HIS A 198 22.01 1.38 -6.60
N HIS A 199 21.93 0.69 -7.76
CA HIS A 199 22.68 1.03 -8.98
C HIS A 199 22.39 2.44 -9.55
N LYS A 200 21.21 3.01 -9.25
CA LYS A 200 20.84 4.39 -9.64
C LYS A 200 21.23 5.44 -8.59
N GLY A 201 22.01 5.12 -7.55
CA GLY A 201 22.45 6.02 -6.50
C GLY A 201 21.54 6.02 -5.25
N ASP A 202 21.60 7.08 -4.45
CA ASP A 202 20.91 7.21 -3.17
C ASP A 202 19.40 7.17 -3.33
N ARG A 203 18.72 6.38 -2.49
CA ARG A 203 17.27 6.17 -2.50
C ARG A 203 16.65 6.50 -1.12
N GLY A 204 16.10 5.54 -0.42
CA GLY A 204 15.41 5.73 0.86
C GLY A 204 13.99 6.26 0.66
N TYR A 205 13.30 5.72 -0.31
CA TYR A 205 12.01 6.23 -0.76
C TYR A 205 10.84 5.55 -0.05
N GLY A 206 9.78 6.32 0.22
CA GLY A 206 8.50 5.81 0.67
C GLY A 206 7.76 5.06 -0.43
N ILE A 207 6.78 5.68 -1.06
CA ILE A 207 5.89 5.01 -2.03
C ILE A 207 5.66 5.88 -3.28
N CYS A 208 5.60 5.25 -4.46
CA CYS A 208 4.97 5.82 -5.64
C CYS A 208 3.51 5.43 -5.66
N PHE A 209 2.61 6.41 -5.51
CA PHE A 209 1.18 6.17 -5.44
C PHE A 209 0.45 6.91 -6.55
N GLY A 210 -0.43 6.21 -7.24
CA GLY A 210 -1.23 6.75 -8.35
C GLY A 210 -2.10 5.69 -8.98
N GLY A 211 -2.63 5.99 -10.15
CA GLY A 211 -3.55 5.14 -10.90
C GLY A 211 -4.87 5.84 -11.19
N SER A 212 -5.73 5.18 -11.93
CA SER A 212 -7.10 5.65 -12.17
C SER A 212 -7.99 5.22 -11.01
N GLN A 213 -8.52 6.16 -10.26
CA GLN A 213 -9.32 5.95 -9.04
C GLN A 213 -8.53 5.21 -7.94
N ALA A 214 -7.64 5.95 -7.30
CA ALA A 214 -6.78 5.45 -6.23
C ALA A 214 -7.01 6.23 -4.93
N THR A 215 -7.14 5.53 -3.80
CA THR A 215 -7.28 6.13 -2.47
C THR A 215 -6.18 5.63 -1.55
N MET A 216 -5.45 6.56 -0.92
CA MET A 216 -4.56 6.29 0.19
C MET A 216 -5.04 7.09 1.40
N HIS A 217 -5.43 6.38 2.47
CA HIS A 217 -5.96 7.07 3.64
C HIS A 217 -5.55 6.39 4.95
N HIS A 218 -5.48 7.21 6.00
CA HIS A 218 -5.12 6.78 7.35
C HIS A 218 -3.85 5.94 7.41
N CYS A 219 -2.88 6.22 6.53
CA CYS A 219 -1.57 5.58 6.52
C CYS A 219 -0.53 6.42 7.25
N LEU A 220 0.51 5.77 7.77
CA LEU A 220 1.69 6.40 8.34
C LEU A 220 2.87 6.24 7.37
N LEU A 221 3.41 7.35 6.89
CA LEU A 221 4.68 7.38 6.16
C LEU A 221 5.76 7.92 7.09
N ALA A 222 6.71 7.10 7.51
CA ALA A 222 7.68 7.46 8.54
C ALA A 222 9.12 7.13 8.14
N HIS A 223 10.06 8.02 8.47
CA HIS A 223 11.49 7.79 8.29
C HIS A 223 11.92 7.50 6.85
N ASN A 224 11.38 8.25 5.89
CA ASN A 224 11.74 8.13 4.49
C ASN A 224 12.49 9.38 4.00
N ASN A 225 13.50 9.18 3.15
CA ASN A 225 14.23 10.30 2.55
C ASN A 225 13.33 11.13 1.61
N ALA A 226 12.58 10.47 0.74
CA ALA A 226 11.70 11.10 -0.25
C ALA A 226 10.52 10.18 -0.63
N ARG A 227 9.69 10.61 -1.58
CA ARG A 227 8.49 9.89 -2.01
C ARG A 227 7.52 9.60 -0.86
N THR A 228 7.10 10.69 -0.19
CA THR A 228 6.22 10.64 0.98
C THR A 228 4.83 11.27 0.73
N PRO A 229 4.05 10.81 -0.24
CA PRO A 229 4.39 9.92 -1.35
C PRO A 229 5.00 10.66 -2.57
N ARG A 230 5.45 9.93 -3.62
CA ARG A 230 5.49 10.44 -4.98
C ARG A 230 4.16 10.10 -5.66
N PHE A 231 3.48 11.10 -6.18
CA PHE A 231 2.29 10.88 -7.01
C PHE A 231 2.72 10.52 -8.43
N SER A 232 2.25 9.39 -8.95
CA SER A 232 2.63 8.91 -10.28
C SER A 232 2.12 9.81 -11.42
N GLY A 233 1.08 10.62 -11.13
CA GLY A 233 0.41 11.40 -12.17
C GLY A 233 -0.27 10.50 -13.21
N ALA A 234 -0.54 11.05 -14.38
CA ALA A 234 -1.14 10.28 -15.48
C ALA A 234 -0.06 9.53 -16.26
N GLN A 235 -0.15 8.22 -16.30
CA GLN A 235 0.73 7.32 -17.02
C GLN A 235 0.07 6.71 -18.26
N SER A 236 0.74 5.79 -18.94
CA SER A 236 0.36 5.32 -20.29
C SER A 236 -1.03 4.70 -20.39
N THR A 237 -1.47 3.96 -19.38
CA THR A 237 -2.76 3.27 -19.37
C THR A 237 -3.81 3.95 -18.52
N ASP A 238 -3.43 4.99 -17.77
CA ASP A 238 -4.37 5.74 -16.95
C ASP A 238 -5.37 6.52 -17.82
N TYR A 239 -6.65 6.32 -17.60
CA TYR A 239 -7.70 7.07 -18.26
C TYR A 239 -7.77 8.50 -17.72
N VAL A 240 -7.88 8.61 -16.41
CA VAL A 240 -7.75 9.83 -15.62
C VAL A 240 -7.04 9.40 -14.35
N ALA A 241 -5.87 9.93 -14.09
CA ALA A 241 -5.22 9.73 -12.81
C ALA A 241 -6.02 10.53 -11.76
N TYR A 242 -6.90 9.86 -11.05
CA TYR A 242 -7.67 10.44 -9.94
C TYR A 242 -7.21 9.83 -8.64
N VAL A 243 -6.68 10.67 -7.76
CA VAL A 243 -6.09 10.23 -6.51
C VAL A 243 -6.69 10.96 -5.30
N GLU A 244 -7.02 10.20 -4.28
CA GLU A 244 -7.31 10.69 -2.94
C GLU A 244 -6.16 10.37 -2.00
N TYR A 245 -5.53 11.40 -1.45
CA TYR A 245 -4.55 11.31 -0.38
C TYR A 245 -5.12 12.00 0.86
N ILE A 246 -5.75 11.23 1.73
CA ILE A 246 -6.66 11.74 2.75
C ILE A 246 -6.30 11.19 4.13
N ASN A 247 -6.20 12.07 5.14
CA ASN A 247 -6.03 11.70 6.54
C ASN A 247 -4.79 10.82 6.82
N ASN A 248 -3.71 11.02 6.05
CA ASN A 248 -2.45 10.33 6.28
C ASN A 248 -1.54 11.12 7.24
N VAL A 249 -0.58 10.44 7.83
CA VAL A 249 0.46 11.05 8.66
C VAL A 249 1.81 10.89 8.00
N ASN A 250 2.53 12.00 7.84
CA ASN A 250 3.89 12.01 7.33
C ASN A 250 4.84 12.44 8.44
N TYR A 251 5.74 11.56 8.83
CA TYR A 251 6.67 11.78 9.92
C TYR A 251 8.13 11.62 9.51
N ASN A 252 8.99 12.54 9.98
CA ASN A 252 10.45 12.46 9.84
C ASN A 252 10.92 12.19 8.41
N TYR A 253 10.40 12.95 7.47
CA TYR A 253 10.78 12.94 6.06
C TYR A 253 11.87 14.00 5.77
N ILE A 254 12.77 13.73 4.82
CA ILE A 254 13.70 14.77 4.32
C ILE A 254 13.02 15.59 3.23
N ASN A 255 12.39 14.93 2.26
CA ASN A 255 11.62 15.57 1.21
C ASN A 255 10.13 15.22 1.34
N ALA A 256 9.28 16.22 1.24
CA ALA A 256 7.83 16.07 1.27
C ALA A 256 7.30 15.33 0.03
N ALA A 257 5.99 15.23 -0.08
CA ALA A 257 5.35 14.66 -1.26
C ALA A 257 5.74 15.42 -2.54
N HIS A 258 5.79 14.74 -3.67
CA HIS A 258 6.11 15.33 -4.98
C HIS A 258 5.53 14.51 -6.14
N GLY A 259 5.71 14.99 -7.36
CA GLY A 259 5.25 14.32 -8.57
C GLY A 259 4.02 14.95 -9.17
N GLY A 260 3.06 14.13 -9.60
CA GLY A 260 1.77 14.57 -10.15
C GLY A 260 1.83 15.07 -11.60
N GLU A 261 2.98 14.89 -12.27
CA GLU A 261 3.16 15.23 -13.67
C GLU A 261 2.25 14.44 -14.60
N ILE A 262 1.83 15.06 -15.69
CA ILE A 262 1.13 14.38 -16.77
C ILE A 262 2.15 14.01 -17.85
N ASN A 263 2.37 12.72 -18.06
CA ASN A 263 3.30 12.23 -19.08
C ASN A 263 2.64 12.26 -20.46
N VAL A 264 2.66 13.41 -21.11
CA VAL A 264 2.02 13.65 -22.41
C VAL A 264 2.58 12.78 -23.56
N SER A 265 3.73 12.15 -23.38
CA SER A 265 4.28 11.24 -24.37
C SER A 265 3.65 9.86 -24.33
N ASN A 266 3.15 9.44 -23.17
CA ASN A 266 2.73 8.07 -22.90
C ASN A 266 1.24 7.94 -22.57
N THR A 267 0.55 9.01 -22.18
CA THR A 267 -0.88 8.92 -21.82
C THR A 267 -1.80 9.38 -22.95
N LYS A 268 -2.95 8.73 -23.04
CA LYS A 268 -4.00 9.02 -24.03
C LYS A 268 -4.93 10.15 -23.59
N TYR A 269 -5.17 10.31 -22.30
CA TYR A 269 -6.24 11.15 -21.76
C TYR A 269 -5.77 12.42 -21.07
N HIS A 270 -4.48 12.51 -20.75
CA HIS A 270 -3.81 13.72 -20.30
C HIS A 270 -4.50 14.45 -19.13
N GLN A 271 -5.04 13.71 -18.18
CA GLN A 271 -5.75 14.29 -17.04
C GLN A 271 -5.23 13.69 -15.73
N SER A 272 -4.88 14.56 -14.78
CA SER A 272 -4.47 14.17 -13.43
C SER A 272 -5.18 15.06 -12.42
N GLU A 273 -5.88 14.44 -11.46
CA GLU A 273 -6.69 15.11 -10.46
C GLU A 273 -6.41 14.52 -9.08
N THR A 274 -6.13 15.36 -8.10
CA THR A 274 -5.79 14.88 -6.76
C THR A 274 -6.48 15.70 -5.67
N ASN A 275 -7.11 15.00 -4.74
CA ASN A 275 -7.57 15.55 -3.47
C ASN A 275 -6.54 15.25 -2.37
N PHE A 276 -5.93 16.29 -1.82
CA PHE A 276 -4.91 16.21 -0.78
C PHE A 276 -5.47 16.87 0.49
N VAL A 277 -6.13 16.08 1.35
CA VAL A 277 -7.03 16.63 2.37
C VAL A 277 -6.80 16.00 3.75
N GLY A 278 -6.75 16.84 4.79
CA GLY A 278 -6.75 16.39 6.17
C GLY A 278 -5.51 15.60 6.59
N ASN A 279 -4.38 15.77 5.91
CA ASN A 279 -3.15 15.06 6.24
C ASN A 279 -2.37 15.80 7.34
N TYR A 280 -1.64 15.06 8.19
CA TYR A 280 -0.82 15.60 9.25
C TYR A 280 0.66 15.41 8.94
N TYR A 281 1.40 16.50 8.80
CA TYR A 281 2.84 16.52 8.56
C TYR A 281 3.56 16.89 9.85
N LYS A 282 4.38 15.97 10.34
CA LYS A 282 5.18 16.15 11.56
C LYS A 282 6.67 16.09 11.22
N PRO A 283 7.35 17.25 11.11
CA PRO A 283 8.80 17.29 10.96
C PRO A 283 9.49 16.60 12.15
N GLY A 284 10.31 15.59 11.85
CA GLY A 284 11.09 14.86 12.84
C GLY A 284 12.56 15.25 12.83
N PRO A 285 13.43 14.53 13.58
CA PRO A 285 14.84 14.87 13.71
C PRO A 285 15.59 15.02 12.38
N ALA A 286 15.37 14.11 11.42
CA ALA A 286 16.00 14.24 10.09
C ALA A 286 15.47 15.46 9.33
N THR A 287 14.14 15.68 9.34
CA THR A 287 13.55 16.86 8.69
C THR A 287 14.20 18.16 9.20
N LEU A 288 14.35 18.29 10.53
CA LEU A 288 14.87 19.49 11.16
C LEU A 288 16.37 19.74 10.83
N ILE A 289 17.16 18.68 10.66
CA ILE A 289 18.57 18.82 10.27
C ILE A 289 18.70 19.20 8.80
N TYR A 290 17.98 18.55 7.91
CA TYR A 290 18.07 18.81 6.47
C TYR A 290 17.31 20.07 6.04
N LYS A 291 16.26 20.44 6.76
CA LYS A 291 15.44 21.63 6.51
C LYS A 291 15.26 22.48 7.80
N PRO A 292 16.34 23.05 8.36
CA PRO A 292 16.26 23.83 9.59
C PRO A 292 15.45 25.14 9.41
N ASP A 293 15.40 25.67 8.19
CA ASP A 293 14.60 26.85 7.87
C ASP A 293 13.14 26.41 7.57
N LYS A 294 12.21 26.75 8.47
CA LYS A 294 10.79 26.47 8.32
C LYS A 294 10.16 27.01 7.05
N LYS A 295 10.74 28.07 6.46
CA LYS A 295 10.28 28.64 5.18
C LYS A 295 10.49 27.67 4.00
N LYS A 296 11.33 26.65 4.17
CA LYS A 296 11.57 25.59 3.18
C LYS A 296 10.68 24.37 3.39
N TRP A 297 9.79 24.38 4.38
CA TRP A 297 8.83 23.32 4.59
C TRP A 297 7.73 23.42 3.56
N ASN A 298 7.29 22.28 3.09
CA ASN A 298 6.20 22.16 2.12
C ASN A 298 5.43 20.85 2.35
N PHE A 299 4.19 20.82 1.89
CA PHE A 299 3.40 19.60 1.79
C PHE A 299 3.75 18.85 0.51
N PHE A 300 3.91 19.58 -0.58
CA PHE A 300 4.00 19.01 -1.91
C PHE A 300 4.86 19.87 -2.86
N ASN A 301 5.60 19.19 -3.73
CA ASN A 301 6.29 19.81 -4.85
C ASN A 301 5.82 19.25 -6.18
N GLN A 302 5.19 20.06 -7.02
CA GLN A 302 4.78 19.67 -8.36
C GLN A 302 5.98 19.46 -9.25
N THR A 303 6.10 18.24 -9.78
CA THR A 303 7.06 17.94 -10.86
C THR A 303 6.44 18.31 -12.21
N VAL A 304 7.21 18.91 -13.08
CA VAL A 304 6.78 19.30 -14.42
C VAL A 304 7.63 18.59 -15.47
N ASP A 305 6.99 17.70 -16.22
CA ASP A 305 7.61 17.10 -17.40
C ASP A 305 7.43 18.04 -18.60
N ALA A 306 8.56 18.46 -19.19
CA ALA A 306 8.54 19.28 -20.40
C ALA A 306 7.88 18.49 -21.55
N PRO A 307 6.91 19.09 -22.26
CA PRO A 307 6.29 18.42 -23.40
C PRO A 307 7.32 18.20 -24.51
N SER A 308 7.23 17.07 -25.20
CA SER A 308 8.01 16.89 -26.45
C SER A 308 7.61 17.95 -27.47
N MET A 309 8.56 18.29 -28.34
CA MET A 309 8.40 19.39 -29.34
C MET A 309 7.08 19.25 -30.10
N GLY A 310 6.28 20.31 -30.10
CA GLY A 310 4.98 20.38 -30.81
C GLY A 310 3.77 19.82 -30.05
N LYS A 311 3.92 19.39 -28.78
CA LYS A 311 2.79 19.02 -27.92
C LYS A 311 2.47 20.13 -26.92
N THR A 312 1.19 20.25 -26.56
CA THR A 312 0.74 21.10 -25.45
C THR A 312 0.92 20.34 -24.15
N ILE A 313 1.19 21.08 -23.06
CA ILE A 313 1.21 20.52 -21.71
C ILE A 313 -0.22 20.59 -21.12
N ASP A 314 -0.64 19.52 -20.50
CA ASP A 314 -1.87 19.52 -19.73
C ASP A 314 -1.55 19.81 -18.25
N ILE A 315 -2.44 20.52 -17.58
CA ILE A 315 -2.22 21.04 -16.24
C ILE A 315 -2.91 20.13 -15.23
N PRO A 316 -2.18 19.46 -14.34
CA PRO A 316 -2.79 18.66 -13.28
C PRO A 316 -3.61 19.54 -12.35
N LYS A 317 -4.67 18.99 -11.76
CA LYS A 317 -5.60 19.68 -10.88
C LYS A 317 -5.49 19.15 -9.46
N TRP A 318 -5.38 20.07 -8.51
CA TRP A 318 -5.20 19.76 -7.11
C TRP A 318 -6.20 20.50 -6.24
N TYR A 319 -6.72 19.81 -5.23
CA TYR A 319 -7.45 20.39 -4.10
C TYR A 319 -6.68 20.13 -2.81
N PHE A 320 -6.19 21.19 -2.17
CA PHE A 320 -5.51 21.12 -0.88
C PHE A 320 -6.37 21.76 0.20
N ALA A 321 -6.75 21.01 1.23
CA ALA A 321 -7.56 21.53 2.33
C ALA A 321 -7.33 20.79 3.65
N GLY A 322 -7.36 21.53 4.75
CA GLY A 322 -7.36 20.96 6.10
C GLY A 322 -6.10 20.21 6.49
N ASN A 323 -5.00 20.36 5.74
CA ASN A 323 -3.74 19.73 6.10
C ASN A 323 -3.02 20.54 7.18
N VAL A 324 -2.38 19.84 8.14
CA VAL A 324 -1.63 20.43 9.23
C VAL A 324 -0.14 20.22 9.05
N MET A 325 0.64 21.29 9.17
CA MET A 325 2.10 21.25 9.29
C MET A 325 2.47 21.56 10.74
N GLU A 326 2.82 20.55 11.54
CA GLU A 326 3.22 20.75 12.93
C GLU A 326 4.40 21.73 13.01
N GLY A 327 4.21 22.79 13.79
CA GLY A 327 5.22 23.86 13.94
C GLY A 327 5.17 24.97 12.89
N SER A 328 4.17 25.00 11.98
CA SER A 328 3.94 26.10 11.04
C SER A 328 2.46 26.44 10.92
N ASP A 329 2.00 27.43 11.68
CA ASP A 329 0.64 27.97 11.59
C ASP A 329 0.33 28.55 10.22
N GLU A 330 1.34 29.10 9.54
CA GLU A 330 1.18 29.70 8.21
C GLU A 330 0.75 28.66 7.18
N LEU A 331 1.44 27.50 7.14
CA LEU A 331 1.13 26.42 6.19
C LEU A 331 -0.18 25.70 6.57
N THR A 332 -0.46 25.61 7.87
CA THR A 332 -1.72 25.01 8.37
C THR A 332 -2.93 25.87 7.99
N LYS A 333 -2.83 27.20 8.10
CA LYS A 333 -3.93 28.12 7.78
C LYS A 333 -4.17 28.26 6.28
N ASP A 334 -3.10 28.21 5.49
CA ASP A 334 -3.15 28.31 4.02
C ASP A 334 -2.27 27.23 3.41
N ASN A 335 -2.89 26.08 3.09
CA ASN A 335 -2.18 24.92 2.60
C ASN A 335 -1.45 25.20 1.26
N TRP A 336 -1.94 26.13 0.44
CA TRP A 336 -1.32 26.46 -0.82
C TRP A 336 0.05 27.12 -0.68
N LYS A 337 0.36 27.73 0.46
CA LYS A 337 1.70 28.22 0.78
C LYS A 337 2.73 27.10 0.97
N GLY A 338 2.27 25.90 1.24
CA GLY A 338 3.09 24.69 1.32
C GLY A 338 3.19 23.90 0.01
N VAL A 339 2.70 24.47 -1.11
CA VAL A 339 2.82 23.87 -2.44
C VAL A 339 3.89 24.59 -3.22
N THR A 340 4.80 23.86 -3.82
CA THR A 340 5.87 24.37 -4.69
C THR A 340 5.79 23.72 -6.06
N ILE A 341 6.46 24.29 -7.05
CA ILE A 341 6.56 23.77 -8.41
C ILE A 341 8.01 23.88 -8.87
N ASP A 342 8.54 22.85 -9.52
CA ASP A 342 9.94 22.80 -9.92
C ASP A 342 10.24 23.57 -11.21
N ASN A 343 9.22 23.80 -12.06
CA ASN A 343 9.36 24.61 -13.28
C ASN A 343 8.08 25.40 -13.57
N THR A 344 8.16 26.72 -13.61
CA THR A 344 7.04 27.64 -13.88
C THR A 344 6.94 28.08 -15.34
N ASP A 345 7.79 27.58 -16.23
CA ASP A 345 7.79 27.97 -17.65
C ASP A 345 6.54 27.46 -18.39
N TYR A 346 5.85 26.47 -17.86
CA TYR A 346 4.73 25.81 -18.50
C TYR A 346 3.37 26.14 -17.86
N TYR A 347 3.31 26.17 -16.54
CA TYR A 347 2.11 26.55 -15.78
C TYR A 347 2.49 26.95 -14.35
N THR A 348 1.56 27.53 -13.65
CA THR A 348 1.71 28.07 -12.29
C THR A 348 0.88 27.30 -11.27
N ILE A 349 1.18 27.50 -9.98
CA ILE A 349 0.38 26.95 -8.88
C ILE A 349 -1.08 27.36 -8.97
N SER A 350 -1.37 28.62 -9.38
CA SER A 350 -2.75 29.11 -9.50
C SER A 350 -3.56 28.40 -10.59
N GLU A 351 -2.90 27.93 -11.64
CA GLU A 351 -3.56 27.18 -12.71
C GLU A 351 -3.85 25.72 -12.32
N MET A 352 -3.06 25.14 -11.41
CA MET A 352 -3.31 23.80 -10.85
C MET A 352 -4.42 23.82 -9.81
N ARG A 353 -4.66 24.96 -9.17
CA ARG A 353 -5.51 25.09 -7.99
C ARG A 353 -6.99 24.88 -8.32
N VAL A 354 -7.63 24.06 -7.49
CA VAL A 354 -9.08 23.91 -7.41
C VAL A 354 -9.50 24.21 -5.97
N ASP A 355 -10.58 24.99 -5.80
CA ASP A 355 -11.04 25.49 -4.49
C ASP A 355 -12.10 24.58 -3.83
N THR A 356 -12.48 23.49 -4.47
CA THR A 356 -13.46 22.53 -3.96
C THR A 356 -12.95 21.11 -4.16
N PHE A 357 -13.47 20.19 -3.37
CA PHE A 357 -13.18 18.75 -3.55
C PHE A 357 -13.48 18.33 -4.98
N ILE A 358 -12.48 17.74 -5.65
CA ILE A 358 -12.58 17.28 -7.02
C ILE A 358 -13.40 15.99 -7.03
N GLN A 359 -14.48 15.96 -7.78
CA GLN A 359 -15.28 14.76 -7.97
C GLN A 359 -14.70 13.93 -9.12
N PRO A 360 -14.57 12.60 -8.96
CA PRO A 360 -14.08 11.78 -10.06
C PRO A 360 -15.02 11.85 -11.25
N VAL A 361 -14.46 12.11 -12.40
CA VAL A 361 -15.23 12.12 -13.65
C VAL A 361 -15.70 10.71 -13.95
N ASN A 362 -17.00 10.53 -14.22
CA ASN A 362 -17.50 9.26 -14.73
C ASN A 362 -17.03 9.08 -16.18
N PHE A 363 -15.83 8.55 -16.33
CA PHE A 363 -15.22 8.31 -17.62
C PHE A 363 -15.95 7.22 -18.41
N PHE A 364 -16.59 6.32 -17.70
CA PHE A 364 -17.33 5.19 -18.25
C PHE A 364 -18.82 5.52 -18.30
N ARG A 365 -19.21 6.35 -19.24
CA ARG A 365 -20.59 6.85 -19.44
C ARG A 365 -21.68 5.78 -19.48
N LYS A 366 -21.33 4.52 -19.57
CA LYS A 366 -22.24 3.37 -19.65
C LYS A 366 -22.91 3.02 -18.31
N TYR A 367 -22.31 3.44 -17.17
CA TYR A 367 -22.81 3.09 -15.84
C TYR A 367 -23.04 4.34 -15.01
N LYS A 368 -24.10 4.34 -14.18
CA LYS A 368 -24.29 5.36 -13.14
C LYS A 368 -23.26 5.11 -12.05
N PHE A 369 -22.19 5.87 -12.06
CA PHE A 369 -21.17 5.82 -11.02
C PHE A 369 -21.57 6.75 -9.88
N ASP A 370 -21.96 6.15 -8.74
CA ASP A 370 -22.13 6.92 -7.51
C ASP A 370 -20.75 7.15 -6.88
N TRP A 371 -20.11 8.26 -7.27
CA TRP A 371 -18.78 8.60 -6.79
C TRP A 371 -18.70 8.68 -5.26
N LYS A 372 -19.79 9.08 -4.56
CA LYS A 372 -19.83 9.14 -3.10
C LYS A 372 -19.68 7.76 -2.46
N ALA A 373 -20.15 6.71 -3.12
CA ALA A 373 -19.95 5.34 -2.65
C ALA A 373 -18.50 4.90 -2.69
N TYR A 374 -17.64 5.51 -3.50
CA TYR A 374 -16.25 5.12 -3.70
C TYR A 374 -15.23 6.07 -3.05
N THR A 375 -15.59 7.35 -2.90
CA THR A 375 -14.65 8.35 -2.37
C THR A 375 -14.70 8.44 -0.85
N MET A 376 -13.67 9.05 -0.28
CA MET A 376 -13.59 9.38 1.15
C MET A 376 -14.30 10.68 1.51
N HIS A 377 -14.96 11.35 0.56
CA HIS A 377 -15.51 12.71 0.74
C HIS A 377 -16.32 12.90 2.03
N ASP A 378 -17.20 11.96 2.35
CA ASP A 378 -18.10 12.07 3.51
C ASP A 378 -17.45 11.56 4.83
N ASN A 379 -16.24 10.99 4.76
CA ASN A 379 -15.52 10.35 5.88
C ASN A 379 -14.21 11.06 6.24
N ILE A 380 -14.03 12.31 5.80
CA ILE A 380 -12.80 13.06 6.07
C ILE A 380 -12.78 13.53 7.53
N GLU A 381 -11.77 13.11 8.28
CA GLU A 381 -11.47 13.61 9.62
C GLU A 381 -10.68 14.93 9.58
N SER A 382 -10.65 15.71 10.68
CA SER A 382 -9.62 16.75 10.80
C SER A 382 -8.23 16.10 10.87
N ALA A 383 -7.19 16.81 10.43
CA ALA A 383 -5.83 16.27 10.41
C ALA A 383 -5.34 15.84 11.81
N GLU A 384 -5.73 16.60 12.86
CA GLU A 384 -5.40 16.28 14.25
C GLU A 384 -6.12 15.00 14.72
N LYS A 385 -7.38 14.82 14.31
CA LYS A 385 -8.12 13.58 14.59
C LYS A 385 -7.51 12.42 13.83
N ALA A 386 -7.20 12.60 12.57
CA ALA A 386 -6.53 11.61 11.72
C ALA A 386 -5.18 11.18 12.32
N PHE A 387 -4.39 12.12 12.87
CA PHE A 387 -3.14 11.79 13.58
C PHE A 387 -3.39 10.79 14.72
N GLN A 388 -4.42 11.01 15.54
CA GLN A 388 -4.76 10.09 16.63
C GLN A 388 -5.27 8.74 16.11
N THR A 389 -6.14 8.76 15.09
CA THR A 389 -6.68 7.56 14.46
C THR A 389 -5.55 6.71 13.86
N VAL A 390 -4.62 7.34 13.16
CA VAL A 390 -3.45 6.68 12.54
C VAL A 390 -2.58 6.02 13.60
N LEU A 391 -2.16 6.74 14.64
CA LEU A 391 -1.33 6.16 15.72
C LEU A 391 -2.02 4.97 16.41
N ALA A 392 -3.34 5.02 16.53
CA ALA A 392 -4.10 3.95 17.17
C ALA A 392 -4.23 2.71 16.29
N LYS A 393 -4.42 2.86 14.97
CA LYS A 393 -4.90 1.79 14.09
C LYS A 393 -3.90 1.27 13.06
N VAL A 394 -2.86 2.02 12.66
CA VAL A 394 -1.98 1.61 11.56
C VAL A 394 -1.17 0.35 11.84
N GLY A 395 -0.81 -0.34 10.77
CA GLY A 395 -0.01 -1.56 10.80
C GLY A 395 -0.83 -2.79 11.17
N CYS A 396 -0.15 -3.92 11.35
CA CYS A 396 -0.81 -5.15 11.70
C CYS A 396 -1.47 -5.09 13.09
N VAL A 397 -2.58 -5.80 13.27
CA VAL A 397 -3.30 -5.84 14.55
C VAL A 397 -2.38 -6.29 15.70
N ASN A 398 -1.63 -7.36 15.47
CA ASN A 398 -0.59 -7.82 16.38
C ASN A 398 0.74 -7.16 16.00
N ARG A 399 0.94 -5.90 16.39
CA ARG A 399 2.12 -5.11 16.06
C ARG A 399 3.39 -5.75 16.61
N ASP A 400 4.40 -5.90 15.75
CA ASP A 400 5.73 -6.31 16.19
C ASP A 400 6.52 -5.14 16.83
N SER A 401 7.74 -5.42 17.28
CA SER A 401 8.62 -4.43 17.93
C SER A 401 8.90 -3.22 17.04
N ILE A 402 9.04 -3.42 15.73
CA ILE A 402 9.37 -2.38 14.76
C ILE A 402 8.19 -1.46 14.54
N GLU A 403 6.98 -1.98 14.31
CA GLU A 403 5.77 -1.18 14.19
C GLU A 403 5.50 -0.38 15.46
N ARG A 404 5.63 -1.02 16.65
CA ARG A 404 5.52 -0.33 17.95
C ARG A 404 6.52 0.80 18.11
N ARG A 405 7.78 0.60 17.68
CA ARG A 405 8.83 1.63 17.72
C ARG A 405 8.48 2.81 16.82
N ILE A 406 8.16 2.58 15.56
CA ILE A 406 7.86 3.63 14.58
C ILE A 406 6.67 4.48 15.04
N ILE A 407 5.61 3.85 15.56
CA ILE A 407 4.45 4.55 16.09
C ILE A 407 4.82 5.40 17.32
N ARG A 408 5.62 4.86 18.23
CA ARG A 408 6.12 5.61 19.41
C ARG A 408 6.98 6.80 18.98
N GLU A 409 7.92 6.60 18.08
CA GLU A 409 8.80 7.65 17.53
C GLU A 409 7.98 8.75 16.85
N THR A 410 6.97 8.38 16.07
CA THR A 410 6.04 9.32 15.44
C THR A 410 5.29 10.13 16.48
N LYS A 411 4.77 9.49 17.54
CA LYS A 411 4.08 10.16 18.64
C LYS A 411 4.99 11.14 19.34
N ASP A 412 6.18 10.69 19.73
CA ASP A 412 7.09 11.42 20.62
C ASP A 412 7.98 12.44 19.87
N GLY A 413 8.01 12.39 18.53
CA GLY A 413 8.87 13.27 17.71
C GLY A 413 10.35 12.87 17.76
N THR A 414 10.65 11.59 17.92
CA THR A 414 12.01 11.06 18.12
C THR A 414 12.42 10.12 17.00
N ALA A 415 13.71 9.75 16.97
CA ALA A 415 14.24 8.68 16.14
C ALA A 415 15.31 7.92 16.94
N THR A 416 15.16 6.62 17.04
CA THR A 416 16.07 5.78 17.84
C THR A 416 17.33 5.39 17.06
N PHE A 417 17.19 5.08 15.78
CA PHE A 417 18.29 4.57 14.96
C PHE A 417 18.76 5.57 13.93
N GLY A 418 20.06 5.57 13.65
CA GLY A 418 20.69 6.30 12.58
C GLY A 418 21.27 5.36 11.52
N GLY A 419 21.57 5.89 10.36
CA GLY A 419 22.31 5.18 9.33
C GLY A 419 23.83 5.24 9.58
N VAL A 420 24.55 4.22 9.19
CA VAL A 420 26.03 4.17 9.25
C VAL A 420 26.63 4.98 8.11
N LYS A 421 26.01 5.02 6.95
CA LYS A 421 26.47 5.74 5.75
C LYS A 421 25.97 7.19 5.66
N GLY A 422 25.77 7.84 6.81
CA GLY A 422 25.54 9.29 6.88
C GLY A 422 24.12 9.76 6.60
N ALA A 423 23.11 8.91 6.82
CA ALA A 423 21.73 9.34 6.78
C ALA A 423 21.22 9.76 8.16
N GLY A 424 21.42 8.95 9.18
CA GLY A 424 21.12 9.24 10.60
C GLY A 424 19.65 9.56 10.92
N LEU A 425 19.32 9.58 12.22
CA LEU A 425 18.09 10.15 12.75
C LEU A 425 16.79 9.57 12.17
N GLY A 426 16.73 8.23 12.07
CA GLY A 426 15.57 7.49 11.53
C GLY A 426 15.69 7.14 10.05
N ILE A 427 16.58 7.81 9.30
CA ILE A 427 16.83 7.50 7.88
C ILE A 427 18.00 6.49 7.82
N ILE A 428 17.67 5.23 7.80
CA ILE A 428 18.64 4.13 7.88
C ILE A 428 19.12 3.68 6.49
N ASP A 429 20.30 3.08 6.43
CA ASP A 429 20.91 2.49 5.23
C ASP A 429 20.83 0.97 5.20
N ASP A 430 20.77 0.34 6.36
CA ASP A 430 20.69 -1.10 6.54
C ASP A 430 19.98 -1.43 7.85
N PRO A 431 18.93 -2.25 7.87
CA PRO A 431 18.20 -2.58 9.09
C PRO A 431 19.03 -3.42 10.08
N THR A 432 20.14 -4.04 9.65
CA THR A 432 21.07 -4.77 10.53
C THR A 432 22.18 -3.90 11.08
N ASN A 433 22.39 -2.72 10.51
CA ASN A 433 23.54 -1.87 10.76
C ASN A 433 23.10 -0.52 11.38
N VAL A 434 22.17 -0.57 12.31
CA VAL A 434 21.70 0.60 13.05
C VAL A 434 22.69 0.99 14.15
N GLU A 435 22.84 2.28 14.40
CA GLU A 435 23.73 2.79 15.45
C GLU A 435 23.27 2.27 16.83
N GLY A 436 24.21 1.65 17.56
CA GLY A 436 23.90 0.89 18.77
C GLY A 436 23.72 -0.61 18.52
N GLY A 437 23.83 -1.00 17.26
CA GLY A 437 23.99 -2.33 16.68
C GLY A 437 23.36 -3.48 17.43
N ILE A 438 22.08 -3.74 17.18
CA ILE A 438 21.54 -5.04 17.58
C ILE A 438 22.12 -6.18 16.72
N GLY A 439 22.75 -5.86 15.58
CA GLY A 439 23.36 -6.88 14.70
C GLY A 439 22.37 -7.90 14.13
N TYR A 440 21.10 -7.77 14.45
CA TYR A 440 20.03 -8.65 13.96
C TYR A 440 18.74 -7.86 13.76
N ILE A 441 17.84 -8.45 12.97
CA ILE A 441 16.49 -7.90 12.75
C ILE A 441 15.53 -8.67 13.65
N ASP A 442 14.73 -7.95 14.41
CA ASP A 442 13.68 -8.53 15.25
C ASP A 442 12.45 -8.87 14.36
N TYR A 443 12.48 -10.05 13.76
CA TYR A 443 11.35 -10.60 13.02
C TYR A 443 10.37 -11.30 13.96
N PRO A 444 9.07 -11.40 13.58
CA PRO A 444 8.11 -12.21 14.34
C PRO A 444 8.61 -13.62 14.61
N SER A 445 8.44 -14.07 15.84
CA SER A 445 8.87 -15.41 16.25
C SER A 445 8.01 -16.51 15.63
N TYR A 446 8.62 -17.64 15.31
CA TYR A 446 7.88 -18.82 14.85
C TYR A 446 6.92 -19.31 15.94
N THR A 447 5.65 -19.37 15.59
CA THR A 447 4.59 -19.92 16.46
C THR A 447 3.65 -20.76 15.59
N PRO A 448 3.66 -22.09 15.74
CA PRO A 448 2.70 -22.96 15.05
C PRO A 448 1.36 -23.01 15.79
N ARG A 449 0.29 -23.31 15.08
CA ARG A 449 -0.98 -23.72 15.69
C ARG A 449 -1.01 -25.22 15.95
N GLY A 450 -1.85 -25.65 16.90
CA GLY A 450 -2.11 -27.06 17.17
C GLY A 450 -2.89 -27.75 16.03
N GLY A 451 -2.72 -29.07 15.91
CA GLY A 451 -3.28 -29.84 14.79
C GLY A 451 -4.82 -29.95 14.74
N ASN A 452 -5.52 -29.60 15.83
CA ASN A 452 -6.99 -29.65 15.91
C ASN A 452 -7.61 -28.25 16.01
N TYR A 453 -7.07 -27.30 15.29
CA TYR A 453 -7.55 -25.92 15.33
C TYR A 453 -8.71 -25.67 14.35
N ASP A 454 -8.69 -26.33 13.23
CA ASP A 454 -9.59 -26.20 12.09
C ASP A 454 -9.64 -27.59 11.44
N THR A 455 -10.67 -28.39 11.80
CA THR A 455 -10.72 -29.84 11.52
C THR A 455 -11.01 -30.12 10.05
N ASP A 456 -11.87 -29.34 9.42
CA ASP A 456 -12.27 -29.55 8.03
C ASP A 456 -11.47 -28.69 7.02
N GLY A 457 -10.59 -27.79 7.54
CA GLY A 457 -9.64 -27.01 6.72
C GLY A 457 -10.29 -25.86 5.97
N ASP A 458 -11.38 -25.30 6.48
CA ASP A 458 -12.14 -24.24 5.84
C ASP A 458 -11.69 -22.82 6.20
N GLY A 459 -10.73 -22.71 7.11
CA GLY A 459 -10.12 -21.47 7.56
C GLY A 459 -10.76 -20.84 8.78
N MET A 460 -11.79 -21.48 9.37
CA MET A 460 -12.40 -21.09 10.63
C MET A 460 -11.98 -22.06 11.74
N PRO A 461 -11.76 -21.60 12.98
CA PRO A 461 -11.47 -22.51 14.09
C PRO A 461 -12.73 -23.30 14.52
N ASP A 462 -12.56 -24.57 14.86
CA ASP A 462 -13.64 -25.43 15.39
C ASP A 462 -14.43 -24.75 16.53
N GLU A 463 -13.72 -24.10 17.46
CA GLU A 463 -14.35 -23.39 18.58
C GLU A 463 -15.23 -22.21 18.12
N TRP A 464 -14.79 -21.48 17.11
CA TRP A 464 -15.55 -20.34 16.57
C TRP A 464 -16.80 -20.84 15.82
N GLU A 465 -16.68 -21.93 15.06
CA GLU A 465 -17.78 -22.55 14.33
C GLU A 465 -18.88 -23.05 15.28
N ILE A 466 -18.48 -23.80 16.31
CA ILE A 466 -19.40 -24.26 17.36
C ILE A 466 -20.13 -23.08 18.01
N LEU A 467 -19.39 -21.99 18.34
CA LEU A 467 -19.97 -20.78 18.92
C LEU A 467 -21.01 -20.13 17.99
N LYS A 468 -20.81 -20.24 16.67
CA LYS A 468 -21.71 -19.68 15.65
C LYS A 468 -22.78 -20.64 15.15
N GLY A 469 -22.80 -21.88 15.67
CA GLY A 469 -23.74 -22.91 15.27
C GLY A 469 -23.44 -23.52 13.89
N LEU A 470 -22.17 -23.47 13.48
CA LEU A 470 -21.64 -24.14 12.31
C LEU A 470 -21.12 -25.54 12.68
N ASP A 471 -20.79 -26.36 11.69
CA ASP A 471 -20.31 -27.73 11.89
C ASP A 471 -18.82 -27.85 11.56
N PRO A 472 -17.92 -28.05 12.54
CA PRO A 472 -16.47 -28.17 12.32
C PRO A 472 -16.01 -29.33 11.41
N ASN A 473 -16.95 -30.10 10.87
CA ASN A 473 -16.67 -31.17 9.91
C ASN A 473 -17.29 -30.91 8.53
N ASN A 474 -17.81 -29.71 8.29
CA ASN A 474 -18.48 -29.34 7.05
C ASN A 474 -17.88 -28.10 6.40
N SER A 475 -16.78 -28.23 5.71
CA SER A 475 -16.06 -27.13 5.08
C SER A 475 -16.88 -26.25 4.10
N GLU A 476 -18.10 -26.60 3.76
CA GLU A 476 -18.94 -25.79 2.85
C GLU A 476 -19.74 -24.71 3.61
N ASP A 477 -19.90 -24.81 4.92
CA ASP A 477 -20.67 -23.84 5.70
C ASP A 477 -19.92 -22.50 5.88
N ARG A 478 -18.60 -22.45 5.61
CA ARG A 478 -17.85 -21.19 5.44
C ARG A 478 -18.50 -20.25 4.43
N ASN A 479 -19.30 -20.78 3.51
CA ASN A 479 -20.00 -20.04 2.46
C ASN A 479 -21.40 -19.58 2.87
N TYR A 480 -21.87 -19.86 4.09
CA TYR A 480 -23.14 -19.32 4.57
C TYR A 480 -23.11 -17.80 4.58
N VAL A 481 -24.10 -17.21 3.91
CA VAL A 481 -24.15 -15.76 3.70
C VAL A 481 -25.05 -15.13 4.77
N THR A 482 -24.51 -14.15 5.49
CA THR A 482 -25.26 -13.34 6.46
C THR A 482 -26.25 -12.40 5.77
N PRO A 483 -27.21 -11.81 6.50
CA PRO A 483 -28.10 -10.80 5.94
C PRO A 483 -27.37 -9.59 5.35
N GLU A 484 -26.17 -9.27 5.84
CA GLU A 484 -25.32 -8.20 5.33
C GLU A 484 -24.56 -8.58 4.05
N GLY A 485 -24.63 -9.86 3.65
CA GLY A 485 -24.05 -10.39 2.42
C GLY A 485 -22.64 -10.99 2.56
N TYR A 486 -22.04 -10.98 3.75
CA TYR A 486 -20.75 -11.59 3.99
C TYR A 486 -20.86 -13.10 4.24
N THR A 487 -19.89 -13.86 3.79
CA THR A 487 -19.78 -15.27 4.12
C THR A 487 -19.37 -15.49 5.59
N ALA A 488 -19.63 -16.68 6.14
CA ALA A 488 -19.22 -17.03 7.50
C ALA A 488 -17.71 -16.85 7.70
N LEU A 489 -16.90 -17.30 6.72
CA LEU A 489 -15.45 -17.07 6.72
C LEU A 489 -15.09 -15.58 6.76
N GLU A 490 -15.74 -14.72 5.97
CA GLU A 490 -15.48 -13.27 5.99
C GLU A 490 -15.86 -12.67 7.35
N VAL A 491 -16.94 -13.12 7.97
CA VAL A 491 -17.31 -12.70 9.33
C VAL A 491 -16.24 -13.10 10.35
N TYR A 492 -15.72 -14.33 10.25
CA TYR A 492 -14.60 -14.77 11.08
C TYR A 492 -13.37 -13.88 10.87
N LEU A 493 -12.94 -13.69 9.62
CA LEU A 493 -11.77 -12.86 9.29
C LEU A 493 -11.90 -11.42 9.81
N CYS A 494 -13.12 -10.86 9.78
CA CYS A 494 -13.39 -9.53 10.32
C CYS A 494 -13.35 -9.50 11.85
N SER A 495 -13.69 -10.58 12.52
CA SER A 495 -13.68 -10.66 14.00
C SER A 495 -12.27 -10.63 14.59
N LEU A 496 -11.25 -10.85 13.78
CA LEU A 496 -9.83 -10.82 14.15
C LEU A 496 -9.18 -9.42 14.08
N MET A 497 -9.94 -8.38 13.66
CA MET A 497 -9.41 -7.04 13.37
C MET A 497 -9.70 -6.00 14.46
#